data_a43fc70f1d6e52c5080fe24ae20bd5d2
#
_entry.id   a43fc70f1d6e52c5080fe24ae20bd5d2
#
_cell.length_a   1.000
_cell.length_b   1.000
_cell.length_c   1.000
_cell.angle_alpha   90.00
_cell.angle_beta   90.00
_cell.angle_gamma   90.00
#
_symmetry.space_group_name_H-M   'P 1'
#
loop_
_entity.id
_entity.type
_entity.pdbx_description
1 polymer ?
#
loop_
_entity_poly.entity_id
_entity_poly.type
_entity_poly.pdbx_seq_one_letter_code
_entity_poly.pdbx_strand_id
1 'polypeptide(L)'
;AEQVKLVETYAKHAGLWADSLETAEYERVLHFDLSTVVRNIAGPSNPHRRVATTDLAAKGISGKVENEPGLMPDGAVIIAAITSCTNTSNPRNVIAAGLLARNANARGLTRKPWVKSSLAPGSKTVELYLNDAKLLAELEKLGFGIVAFACTTCNGMSGALDPVIQQEIIDRDLYATAVLSGNRNFDGRIHPYAKQAFLASPPLVVAYAIAGTIRFDIERDVLGIDPHGKPIMLKDIWPSDEEIDAIVKTSVKPEQFRKVYEPMFAVTADNGEKLSPLYDWRPQSTYIRRPPYWEGALAGARDLKGMRPLAVLGDNITTDHLSPSNAIMLDSAAGEYLAKMGLPEEDFNSYATHRGDHLTAQRATFANPKLINEMVLENGKVKQGSLARIEPEGKVTRMWEAIETYMERKQPLIIVAGADYGQGSSRDWAAKGVRLAGVEAIAAEGFERIHRTNLVGMGVLPLEFKAGVDRKTLQLDGTEIYDVLGKPTPLATLSLVITRKNGERLEVPMTCRLDTAEEVSIYEAGGVLQRFAQDFLESTAAA
;
A
#
# COMPACT_ATOMS: atom_id res chain seq x y z
N ALA A 1 -35.54 8.46 12.71
CA ALA A 1 -36.35 9.52 12.11
C ALA A 1 -35.87 10.92 12.55
N GLU A 2 -35.64 11.21 13.85
CA GLU A 2 -35.23 12.53 14.34
C GLU A 2 -33.85 12.96 13.85
N GLN A 3 -32.87 12.05 13.88
CA GLN A 3 -31.52 12.34 13.36
C GLN A 3 -31.50 12.65 11.85
N VAL A 4 -32.33 11.96 11.06
CA VAL A 4 -32.46 12.24 9.62
C VAL A 4 -33.01 13.63 9.40
N LYS A 5 -34.08 14.00 10.14
CA LYS A 5 -34.67 15.33 10.08
C LYS A 5 -33.70 16.43 10.55
N LEU A 6 -32.91 16.16 11.57
CA LEU A 6 -31.88 17.07 12.07
C LEU A 6 -30.81 17.32 11.00
N VAL A 7 -30.29 16.25 10.38
CA VAL A 7 -29.26 16.35 9.30
C VAL A 7 -29.82 17.12 8.11
N GLU A 8 -31.03 16.80 7.67
CA GLU A 8 -31.68 17.51 6.55
C GLU A 8 -31.87 19.01 6.87
N THR A 9 -32.39 19.33 8.05
CA THR A 9 -32.62 20.70 8.48
C THR A 9 -31.31 21.49 8.56
N TYR A 10 -30.27 20.87 9.16
CA TYR A 10 -28.94 21.46 9.25
C TYR A 10 -28.32 21.71 7.86
N ALA A 11 -28.36 20.70 6.99
CA ALA A 11 -27.77 20.79 5.66
C ALA A 11 -28.45 21.88 4.79
N LYS A 12 -29.76 21.98 4.87
CA LYS A 12 -30.53 23.06 4.18
C LYS A 12 -30.18 24.44 4.74
N HIS A 13 -30.12 24.58 6.06
CA HIS A 13 -29.81 25.84 6.71
C HIS A 13 -28.36 26.29 6.45
N ALA A 14 -27.42 25.34 6.43
CA ALA A 14 -26.01 25.58 6.18
C ALA A 14 -25.63 25.74 4.69
N GLY A 15 -26.60 25.68 3.76
CA GLY A 15 -26.33 25.77 2.32
C GLY A 15 -25.61 24.55 1.73
N LEU A 16 -25.62 23.42 2.43
CA LEU A 16 -25.00 22.17 2.00
C LEU A 16 -25.95 21.23 1.24
N TRP A 17 -27.21 21.66 1.06
CA TRP A 17 -28.20 20.89 0.32
C TRP A 17 -28.02 21.09 -1.19
N ALA A 18 -28.32 20.07 -1.98
CA ALA A 18 -28.06 20.07 -3.44
C ALA A 18 -28.67 21.27 -4.19
N ASP A 19 -29.83 21.78 -3.74
CA ASP A 19 -30.51 22.94 -4.36
C ASP A 19 -29.67 24.21 -4.36
N SER A 20 -28.72 24.36 -3.42
CA SER A 20 -27.82 25.52 -3.35
C SER A 20 -26.69 25.47 -4.40
N LEU A 21 -26.43 24.32 -5.02
CA LEU A 21 -25.34 24.15 -5.99
C LEU A 21 -25.61 24.91 -7.30
N GLU A 22 -26.88 25.11 -7.68
CA GLU A 22 -27.25 25.82 -8.92
C GLU A 22 -26.94 27.32 -8.86
N THR A 23 -26.90 27.89 -7.65
CA THR A 23 -26.65 29.31 -7.42
C THR A 23 -25.28 29.61 -6.81
N ALA A 24 -24.43 28.59 -6.64
CA ALA A 24 -23.11 28.75 -6.05
C ALA A 24 -22.17 29.53 -6.98
N GLU A 25 -21.54 30.56 -6.47
CA GLU A 25 -20.45 31.28 -7.15
C GLU A 25 -19.12 30.64 -6.77
N TYR A 26 -18.35 30.25 -7.77
CA TYR A 26 -17.04 29.61 -7.59
C TYR A 26 -15.93 30.58 -7.99
N GLU A 27 -14.86 30.63 -7.20
CA GLU A 27 -13.66 31.41 -7.51
C GLU A 27 -13.06 31.01 -8.88
N ARG A 28 -13.19 29.72 -9.21
CA ARG A 28 -12.66 29.16 -10.47
C ARG A 28 -13.55 28.04 -10.98
N VAL A 29 -13.90 28.11 -12.26
CA VAL A 29 -14.61 27.05 -12.99
C VAL A 29 -13.65 26.43 -14.01
N LEU A 30 -13.50 25.10 -13.95
CA LEU A 30 -12.70 24.34 -14.91
C LEU A 30 -13.65 23.60 -15.86
N HIS A 31 -13.42 23.80 -17.17
CA HIS A 31 -14.11 23.04 -18.20
C HIS A 31 -13.22 21.92 -18.70
N PHE A 32 -13.75 20.70 -18.72
CA PHE A 32 -13.05 19.52 -19.20
C PHE A 32 -13.91 18.80 -20.24
N ASP A 33 -13.36 18.64 -21.46
CA ASP A 33 -14.01 17.91 -22.53
C ASP A 33 -13.71 16.42 -22.40
N LEU A 34 -14.72 15.63 -22.06
CA LEU A 34 -14.60 14.17 -21.91
C LEU A 34 -14.26 13.46 -23.23
N SER A 35 -14.52 14.07 -24.39
CA SER A 35 -14.16 13.49 -25.69
C SER A 35 -12.65 13.41 -25.92
N THR A 36 -11.86 14.21 -25.16
CA THR A 36 -10.39 14.18 -25.21
C THR A 36 -9.77 13.02 -24.42
N VAL A 37 -10.57 12.26 -23.68
CA VAL A 37 -10.08 11.11 -22.90
C VAL A 37 -9.82 9.93 -23.82
N VAL A 38 -8.53 9.53 -23.89
CA VAL A 38 -8.07 8.37 -24.64
C VAL A 38 -7.64 7.26 -23.68
N ARG A 39 -7.38 6.05 -24.21
CA ARG A 39 -6.83 4.95 -23.40
C ARG A 39 -5.48 5.36 -22.81
N ASN A 40 -5.30 5.07 -21.53
CA ASN A 40 -4.09 5.43 -20.77
C ASN A 40 -3.64 4.26 -19.91
N ILE A 41 -2.34 4.27 -19.59
CA ILE A 41 -1.79 3.57 -18.43
C ILE A 41 -1.10 4.59 -17.52
N ALA A 42 -0.86 4.22 -16.27
CA ALA A 42 -0.07 5.05 -15.35
C ALA A 42 1.16 4.28 -14.86
N GLY A 43 2.32 4.89 -14.98
CA GLY A 43 3.60 4.31 -14.58
C GLY A 43 4.77 4.77 -15.45
N PRO A 44 5.94 4.20 -15.20
CA PRO A 44 6.20 3.23 -14.12
C PRO A 44 6.21 3.87 -12.73
N SER A 45 6.00 3.04 -11.72
CA SER A 45 6.30 3.33 -10.30
C SER A 45 5.61 4.54 -9.65
N ASN A 46 4.68 5.17 -10.34
CA ASN A 46 3.93 6.31 -9.82
C ASN A 46 2.52 6.36 -10.45
N PRO A 47 1.45 6.36 -9.64
CA PRO A 47 0.07 6.41 -10.14
C PRO A 47 -0.29 7.72 -10.84
N HIS A 48 0.46 8.80 -10.62
CA HIS A 48 0.24 10.09 -11.27
C HIS A 48 0.91 10.21 -12.66
N ARG A 49 1.80 9.29 -13.02
CA ARG A 49 2.45 9.25 -14.33
C ARG A 49 1.53 8.65 -15.39
N ARG A 50 0.45 9.37 -15.70
CA ARG A 50 -0.47 8.99 -16.76
C ARG A 50 0.15 9.20 -18.12
N VAL A 51 0.08 8.19 -18.99
CA VAL A 51 0.56 8.22 -20.37
C VAL A 51 -0.50 7.62 -21.29
N ALA A 52 -0.84 8.33 -22.38
CA ALA A 52 -1.71 7.77 -23.40
C ALA A 52 -1.06 6.53 -24.04
N THR A 53 -1.86 5.52 -24.36
CA THR A 53 -1.34 4.28 -24.97
C THR A 53 -0.67 4.52 -26.32
N THR A 54 -1.06 5.59 -27.03
CA THR A 54 -0.43 6.05 -28.28
C THR A 54 0.96 6.65 -28.09
N ASP A 55 1.30 7.11 -26.88
CA ASP A 55 2.52 7.88 -26.58
C ASP A 55 3.58 7.05 -25.84
N LEU A 56 3.30 5.77 -25.56
CA LEU A 56 4.19 4.91 -24.79
C LEU A 56 5.58 4.79 -25.39
N ALA A 57 5.70 4.72 -26.71
CA ALA A 57 6.98 4.67 -27.41
C ALA A 57 7.79 5.95 -27.24
N ALA A 58 7.14 7.11 -27.33
CA ALA A 58 7.79 8.41 -27.12
C ALA A 58 8.27 8.60 -25.66
N LYS A 59 7.68 7.87 -24.71
CA LYS A 59 8.09 7.85 -23.30
C LYS A 59 9.08 6.72 -22.95
N GLY A 60 9.53 5.94 -23.96
CA GLY A 60 10.47 4.83 -23.75
C GLY A 60 9.88 3.63 -23.00
N ILE A 61 8.55 3.53 -22.89
CA ILE A 61 7.86 2.43 -22.22
C ILE A 61 7.66 1.28 -23.20
N SER A 62 7.01 1.52 -24.36
CA SER A 62 6.96 0.56 -25.46
C SER A 62 8.12 0.77 -26.44
N GLY A 63 8.40 -0.22 -27.28
CA GLY A 63 9.49 -0.16 -28.23
C GLY A 63 9.62 -1.47 -29.00
N LYS A 64 10.80 -1.74 -29.56
CA LYS A 64 11.06 -2.98 -30.27
C LYS A 64 11.06 -4.14 -29.27
N VAL A 65 10.20 -5.12 -29.50
CA VAL A 65 10.21 -6.37 -28.74
C VAL A 65 11.26 -7.29 -29.35
N GLU A 66 12.30 -7.58 -28.59
CA GLU A 66 13.28 -8.61 -28.95
C GLU A 66 12.82 -9.93 -28.37
N ASN A 67 12.34 -10.82 -29.23
CA ASN A 67 11.90 -12.15 -28.84
C ASN A 67 13.00 -13.17 -29.17
N GLU A 68 13.55 -13.78 -28.15
CA GLU A 68 14.36 -15.00 -28.29
C GLU A 68 13.44 -16.19 -28.07
N PRO A 69 13.40 -17.18 -28.98
CA PRO A 69 12.53 -18.36 -28.82
C PRO A 69 12.79 -19.06 -27.50
N GLY A 70 11.73 -19.28 -26.72
CA GLY A 70 11.78 -19.97 -25.42
C GLY A 70 12.20 -19.14 -24.23
N LEU A 71 12.51 -17.85 -24.42
CA LEU A 71 12.89 -16.93 -23.34
C LEU A 71 11.87 -15.80 -23.18
N MET A 72 11.76 -15.26 -21.95
CA MET A 72 10.94 -14.07 -21.71
C MET A 72 11.58 -12.83 -22.37
N PRO A 73 10.77 -11.97 -23.03
CA PRO A 73 11.27 -10.72 -23.60
C PRO A 73 11.62 -9.69 -22.52
N ASP A 74 12.43 -8.68 -22.90
CA ASP A 74 12.59 -7.49 -22.06
C ASP A 74 11.24 -6.82 -21.81
N GLY A 75 11.04 -6.32 -20.59
CA GLY A 75 9.74 -5.77 -20.17
C GLY A 75 8.63 -6.82 -20.02
N ALA A 76 8.97 -8.11 -19.87
CA ALA A 76 7.99 -9.18 -19.70
C ALA A 76 6.96 -8.83 -18.62
N VAL A 77 5.68 -8.95 -18.94
CA VAL A 77 4.59 -8.85 -17.97
C VAL A 77 4.47 -10.18 -17.24
N ILE A 78 5.02 -10.26 -16.04
CA ILE A 78 4.99 -11.49 -15.22
C ILE A 78 3.72 -11.59 -14.37
N ILE A 79 3.04 -10.45 -14.13
CA ILE A 79 1.78 -10.37 -13.39
C ILE A 79 0.81 -9.49 -14.16
N ALA A 80 -0.39 -10.02 -14.42
CA ALA A 80 -1.53 -9.29 -14.96
C ALA A 80 -2.73 -9.49 -14.02
N ALA A 81 -3.14 -8.43 -13.29
CA ALA A 81 -4.13 -8.59 -12.25
C ALA A 81 -5.30 -7.61 -12.35
N ILE A 82 -6.51 -8.13 -12.36
CA ILE A 82 -7.74 -7.35 -12.17
C ILE A 82 -8.04 -7.37 -10.68
N THR A 83 -7.88 -6.21 -10.02
CA THR A 83 -8.00 -6.10 -8.54
C THR A 83 -9.28 -5.41 -8.11
N SER A 84 -9.63 -5.50 -6.81
CA SER A 84 -10.86 -4.95 -6.24
C SER A 84 -10.86 -3.42 -6.04
N CYS A 85 -9.85 -2.71 -6.52
CA CYS A 85 -9.79 -1.25 -6.39
C CYS A 85 -10.89 -0.54 -7.20
N THR A 86 -10.97 0.78 -7.10
CA THR A 86 -12.05 1.64 -7.62
C THR A 86 -12.52 1.30 -9.04
N ASN A 87 -11.59 0.92 -9.92
CA ASN A 87 -11.91 0.55 -11.30
C ASN A 87 -12.75 -0.72 -11.43
N THR A 88 -12.62 -1.65 -10.48
CA THR A 88 -13.35 -2.93 -10.50
C THR A 88 -14.73 -2.80 -9.84
N SER A 89 -15.00 -1.70 -9.15
CA SER A 89 -16.32 -1.42 -8.58
C SER A 89 -17.35 -1.02 -9.63
N ASN A 90 -16.90 -0.58 -10.82
CA ASN A 90 -17.78 -0.25 -11.93
C ASN A 90 -18.02 -1.50 -12.79
N PRO A 91 -19.27 -2.03 -12.84
CA PRO A 91 -19.60 -3.21 -13.64
C PRO A 91 -19.18 -3.11 -15.13
N ARG A 92 -19.26 -1.92 -15.71
CA ARG A 92 -18.84 -1.68 -17.10
C ARG A 92 -17.41 -2.10 -17.36
N ASN A 93 -16.49 -1.79 -16.43
CA ASN A 93 -15.06 -2.07 -16.62
C ASN A 93 -14.76 -3.58 -16.56
N VAL A 94 -15.39 -4.29 -15.65
CA VAL A 94 -15.18 -5.75 -15.50
C VAL A 94 -15.87 -6.51 -16.64
N ILE A 95 -17.07 -6.09 -17.03
CA ILE A 95 -17.79 -6.64 -18.17
C ILE A 95 -17.00 -6.38 -19.47
N ALA A 96 -16.43 -5.19 -19.65
CA ALA A 96 -15.57 -4.89 -20.79
C ALA A 96 -14.34 -5.82 -20.84
N ALA A 97 -13.72 -6.14 -19.70
CA ALA A 97 -12.63 -7.11 -19.63
C ALA A 97 -13.08 -8.53 -20.03
N GLY A 98 -14.25 -8.95 -19.54
CA GLY A 98 -14.85 -10.23 -19.90
C GLY A 98 -15.21 -10.34 -21.37
N LEU A 99 -15.75 -9.26 -21.96
CA LEU A 99 -16.06 -9.18 -23.38
C LEU A 99 -14.79 -9.22 -24.25
N LEU A 100 -13.75 -8.50 -23.84
CA LEU A 100 -12.45 -8.54 -24.52
C LEU A 100 -11.86 -9.96 -24.46
N ALA A 101 -11.93 -10.64 -23.30
CA ALA A 101 -11.49 -12.02 -23.15
C ALA A 101 -12.28 -12.96 -24.07
N ARG A 102 -13.61 -12.84 -24.11
CA ARG A 102 -14.47 -13.61 -25.04
C ARG A 102 -14.07 -13.39 -26.49
N ASN A 103 -13.88 -12.13 -26.90
CA ASN A 103 -13.51 -11.78 -28.27
C ASN A 103 -12.12 -12.29 -28.64
N ALA A 104 -11.17 -12.29 -27.70
CA ALA A 104 -9.83 -12.84 -27.85
C ALA A 104 -9.88 -14.36 -28.00
N ASN A 105 -10.58 -15.07 -27.11
CA ASN A 105 -10.75 -16.52 -27.13
C ASN A 105 -11.39 -16.99 -28.44
N ALA A 106 -12.42 -16.28 -28.93
CA ALA A 106 -13.07 -16.60 -30.19
C ALA A 106 -12.13 -16.49 -31.41
N ARG A 107 -11.01 -15.78 -31.27
CA ARG A 107 -9.96 -15.64 -32.29
C ARG A 107 -8.73 -16.49 -32.01
N GLY A 108 -8.79 -17.39 -31.02
CA GLY A 108 -7.71 -18.29 -30.66
C GLY A 108 -6.53 -17.62 -29.95
N LEU A 109 -6.69 -16.38 -29.46
CA LEU A 109 -5.65 -15.71 -28.71
C LEU A 109 -5.59 -16.26 -27.27
N THR A 110 -4.38 -16.39 -26.74
CA THR A 110 -4.12 -16.83 -25.37
C THR A 110 -3.16 -15.88 -24.67
N ARG A 111 -3.17 -15.89 -23.32
CA ARG A 111 -2.12 -15.20 -22.56
C ARG A 111 -0.77 -15.86 -22.78
N LYS A 112 0.31 -15.11 -22.58
CA LYS A 112 1.66 -15.70 -22.63
C LYS A 112 1.90 -16.62 -21.41
N PRO A 113 2.67 -17.69 -21.57
CA PRO A 113 2.85 -18.71 -20.53
C PRO A 113 3.51 -18.18 -19.25
N TRP A 114 4.35 -17.16 -19.35
CA TRP A 114 5.02 -16.54 -18.20
C TRP A 114 4.14 -15.56 -17.43
N VAL A 115 2.95 -15.19 -17.94
CA VAL A 115 2.07 -14.25 -17.28
C VAL A 115 1.22 -14.94 -16.23
N LYS A 116 1.36 -14.56 -14.97
CA LYS A 116 0.46 -14.94 -13.89
C LYS A 116 -0.75 -13.99 -13.90
N SER A 117 -1.90 -14.49 -14.35
CA SER A 117 -3.15 -13.71 -14.37
C SER A 117 -3.97 -14.00 -13.12
N SER A 118 -4.74 -12.99 -12.64
CA SER A 118 -5.67 -13.15 -11.52
C SER A 118 -6.83 -12.18 -11.59
N LEU A 119 -7.97 -12.58 -11.03
CA LEU A 119 -9.15 -11.75 -10.80
C LEU A 119 -9.46 -11.74 -9.30
N ALA A 120 -9.49 -10.55 -8.70
CA ALA A 120 -9.86 -10.37 -7.30
C ALA A 120 -10.95 -9.30 -7.19
N PRO A 121 -12.23 -9.65 -7.34
CA PRO A 121 -13.33 -8.69 -7.28
C PRO A 121 -13.52 -8.11 -5.86
N GLY A 122 -14.15 -6.93 -5.76
CA GLY A 122 -14.47 -6.32 -4.48
C GLY A 122 -15.67 -6.96 -3.76
N SER A 123 -16.45 -7.78 -4.45
CA SER A 123 -17.67 -8.41 -3.92
C SER A 123 -18.01 -9.68 -4.67
N LYS A 124 -18.67 -10.63 -3.98
CA LYS A 124 -19.29 -11.81 -4.60
C LYS A 124 -20.38 -11.46 -5.63
N THR A 125 -20.95 -10.27 -5.56
CA THR A 125 -21.89 -9.78 -6.58
C THR A 125 -21.28 -9.72 -7.96
N VAL A 126 -19.96 -9.41 -8.05
CA VAL A 126 -19.22 -9.37 -9.32
C VAL A 126 -19.16 -10.77 -9.95
N GLU A 127 -18.89 -11.79 -9.17
CA GLU A 127 -18.93 -13.19 -9.61
C GLU A 127 -20.31 -13.55 -10.17
N LEU A 128 -21.39 -13.15 -9.46
CA LEU A 128 -22.76 -13.46 -9.88
C LEU A 128 -23.10 -12.83 -11.22
N TYR A 129 -22.84 -11.55 -11.43
CA TYR A 129 -23.17 -10.92 -12.70
C TYR A 129 -22.24 -11.33 -13.86
N LEU A 130 -20.98 -11.66 -13.59
CA LEU A 130 -20.08 -12.24 -14.60
C LEU A 130 -20.53 -13.64 -15.04
N ASN A 131 -21.05 -14.45 -14.11
CA ASN A 131 -21.67 -15.75 -14.43
C ASN A 131 -22.95 -15.58 -15.24
N ASP A 132 -23.84 -14.66 -14.83
CA ASP A 132 -25.08 -14.36 -15.59
C ASP A 132 -24.76 -13.88 -17.01
N ALA A 133 -23.69 -13.11 -17.18
CA ALA A 133 -23.17 -12.65 -18.47
C ALA A 133 -22.41 -13.75 -19.26
N LYS A 134 -22.12 -14.90 -18.66
CA LYS A 134 -21.25 -15.98 -19.20
C LYS A 134 -19.83 -15.50 -19.53
N LEU A 135 -19.33 -14.50 -18.82
CA LEU A 135 -18.02 -13.88 -19.05
C LEU A 135 -16.94 -14.38 -18.09
N LEU A 136 -17.31 -14.93 -16.90
CA LEU A 136 -16.32 -15.47 -15.96
C LEU A 136 -15.50 -16.59 -16.59
N ALA A 137 -16.15 -17.57 -17.23
CA ALA A 137 -15.46 -18.68 -17.92
C ALA A 137 -14.54 -18.20 -19.04
N GLU A 138 -14.87 -17.09 -19.70
CA GLU A 138 -14.02 -16.50 -20.75
C GLU A 138 -12.76 -15.85 -20.17
N LEU A 139 -12.87 -15.21 -19.00
CA LEU A 139 -11.72 -14.68 -18.24
C LEU A 139 -10.83 -15.82 -17.73
N GLU A 140 -11.44 -16.90 -17.21
CA GLU A 140 -10.70 -18.07 -16.69
C GLU A 140 -9.88 -18.77 -17.77
N LYS A 141 -10.35 -18.85 -19.02
CA LYS A 141 -9.58 -19.37 -20.16
C LYS A 141 -8.27 -18.61 -20.39
N LEU A 142 -8.22 -17.32 -20.05
CA LEU A 142 -7.02 -16.49 -20.09
C LEU A 142 -6.30 -16.44 -18.72
N GLY A 143 -6.66 -17.34 -17.78
CA GLY A 143 -6.04 -17.46 -16.46
C GLY A 143 -6.52 -16.44 -15.44
N PHE A 144 -7.53 -15.61 -15.74
CA PHE A 144 -8.12 -14.67 -14.78
C PHE A 144 -9.21 -15.35 -13.93
N GLY A 145 -8.83 -16.39 -13.19
CA GLY A 145 -9.70 -16.98 -12.17
C GLY A 145 -9.82 -16.11 -10.93
N ILE A 146 -10.93 -16.26 -10.19
CA ILE A 146 -11.15 -15.55 -8.92
C ILE A 146 -10.24 -16.17 -7.85
N VAL A 147 -9.32 -15.36 -7.31
CA VAL A 147 -8.38 -15.78 -6.27
C VAL A 147 -8.82 -15.33 -4.87
N ALA A 148 -9.57 -14.24 -4.77
CA ALA A 148 -10.14 -13.72 -3.53
C ALA A 148 -11.13 -12.60 -3.83
N PHE A 149 -11.92 -12.20 -2.82
CA PHE A 149 -12.77 -11.00 -2.86
C PHE A 149 -12.14 -9.90 -1.99
N ALA A 150 -11.00 -9.39 -2.40
CA ALA A 150 -10.19 -8.44 -1.62
C ALA A 150 -9.17 -7.71 -2.49
N CYS A 151 -8.53 -6.69 -1.90
CA CYS A 151 -7.31 -6.10 -2.46
C CYS A 151 -6.14 -7.08 -2.32
N THR A 152 -5.84 -7.84 -3.36
CA THR A 152 -4.75 -8.81 -3.40
C THR A 152 -3.49 -8.21 -4.01
N THR A 153 -3.30 -8.32 -5.31
CA THR A 153 -2.10 -7.89 -6.04
C THR A 153 -1.76 -6.41 -5.81
N CYS A 154 -2.75 -5.51 -5.77
CA CYS A 154 -2.51 -4.09 -5.50
C CYS A 154 -1.88 -3.85 -4.10
N ASN A 155 -1.98 -4.81 -3.21
CA ASN A 155 -1.37 -4.79 -1.88
C ASN A 155 -0.16 -5.74 -1.74
N GLY A 156 0.38 -6.24 -2.86
CA GLY A 156 1.55 -7.10 -2.88
C GLY A 156 1.28 -8.59 -2.62
N MET A 157 0.01 -8.99 -2.55
CA MET A 157 -0.38 -10.40 -2.36
C MET A 157 -0.60 -11.07 -3.73
N SER A 158 0.43 -11.07 -4.56
CA SER A 158 0.39 -11.68 -5.90
C SER A 158 0.64 -13.19 -5.89
N GLY A 159 1.09 -13.72 -4.75
CA GLY A 159 1.53 -15.11 -4.60
C GLY A 159 2.86 -15.39 -5.31
N ALA A 160 3.42 -16.57 -5.09
CA ALA A 160 4.67 -17.00 -5.71
C ALA A 160 4.56 -17.07 -7.25
N LEU A 161 5.65 -16.80 -7.94
CA LEU A 161 5.78 -17.07 -9.37
C LEU A 161 6.08 -18.56 -9.59
N ASP A 162 5.90 -19.02 -10.82
CA ASP A 162 6.44 -20.31 -11.24
C ASP A 162 7.97 -20.31 -11.04
N PRO A 163 8.56 -21.35 -10.41
CA PRO A 163 9.99 -21.39 -10.11
C PRO A 163 10.89 -21.21 -11.35
N VAL A 164 10.48 -21.73 -12.50
CA VAL A 164 11.25 -21.58 -13.76
C VAL A 164 11.26 -20.12 -14.21
N ILE A 165 10.12 -19.46 -14.14
CA ILE A 165 9.96 -18.02 -14.47
C ILE A 165 10.76 -17.16 -13.49
N GLN A 166 10.67 -17.46 -12.21
CA GLN A 166 11.43 -16.75 -11.17
C GLN A 166 12.94 -16.87 -11.41
N GLN A 167 13.41 -18.09 -11.69
CA GLN A 167 14.82 -18.36 -11.91
C GLN A 167 15.36 -17.62 -13.16
N GLU A 168 14.59 -17.60 -14.26
CA GLU A 168 14.97 -16.86 -15.47
C GLU A 168 15.11 -15.34 -15.22
N ILE A 169 14.21 -14.76 -14.39
CA ILE A 169 14.29 -13.35 -14.01
C ILE A 169 15.59 -13.06 -13.25
N ILE A 170 15.96 -13.96 -12.32
CA ILE A 170 17.16 -13.82 -11.50
C ILE A 170 18.42 -13.95 -12.36
N ASP A 171 18.52 -15.02 -13.14
CA ASP A 171 19.72 -15.35 -13.93
C ASP A 171 20.05 -14.27 -14.98
N ARG A 172 19.01 -13.66 -15.55
CA ARG A 172 19.16 -12.66 -16.61
C ARG A 172 19.09 -11.22 -16.10
N ASP A 173 18.85 -11.01 -14.81
CA ASP A 173 18.50 -9.69 -14.26
C ASP A 173 17.40 -8.99 -15.07
N LEU A 174 16.41 -9.78 -15.54
CA LEU A 174 15.42 -9.37 -16.51
C LEU A 174 14.62 -8.16 -16.02
N TYR A 175 14.33 -7.23 -16.90
CA TYR A 175 13.40 -6.15 -16.63
C TYR A 175 11.95 -6.69 -16.71
N ALA A 176 11.54 -7.36 -15.63
CA ALA A 176 10.17 -7.89 -15.49
C ALA A 176 9.22 -6.83 -14.94
N THR A 177 7.96 -6.86 -15.38
CA THR A 177 6.95 -5.85 -15.05
C THR A 177 5.63 -6.47 -14.59
N ALA A 178 4.79 -5.64 -13.95
CA ALA A 178 3.42 -5.99 -13.62
C ALA A 178 2.44 -4.98 -14.22
N VAL A 179 1.28 -5.45 -14.68
CA VAL A 179 0.17 -4.60 -15.14
C VAL A 179 -1.07 -4.95 -14.33
N LEU A 180 -1.68 -3.97 -13.68
CA LEU A 180 -2.82 -4.22 -12.79
C LEU A 180 -3.86 -3.11 -12.81
N SER A 181 -5.12 -3.44 -12.55
CA SER A 181 -6.22 -2.48 -12.39
C SER A 181 -6.31 -1.92 -10.97
N GLY A 182 -5.15 -1.67 -10.36
CA GLY A 182 -5.05 -1.11 -9.02
C GLY A 182 -5.04 0.41 -8.97
N ASN A 183 -4.67 0.95 -7.82
CA ASN A 183 -4.52 2.40 -7.61
C ASN A 183 -3.15 2.80 -7.06
N ARG A 184 -2.23 1.85 -6.87
CA ARG A 184 -0.86 2.04 -6.40
C ARG A 184 0.08 1.11 -7.16
N ASN A 185 1.22 1.64 -7.59
CA ASN A 185 2.24 0.90 -8.35
C ASN A 185 3.67 1.30 -7.95
N PHE A 186 3.86 1.69 -6.70
CA PHE A 186 5.18 2.06 -6.20
C PHE A 186 6.18 0.91 -6.29
N ASP A 187 7.45 1.22 -6.39
CA ASP A 187 8.53 0.25 -6.48
C ASP A 187 8.52 -0.74 -5.31
N GLY A 188 8.70 -2.02 -5.63
CA GLY A 188 8.70 -3.10 -4.65
C GLY A 188 7.33 -3.46 -4.04
N ARG A 189 6.25 -2.74 -4.43
CA ARG A 189 4.92 -2.96 -3.84
C ARG A 189 4.21 -4.20 -4.37
N ILE A 190 4.27 -4.45 -5.67
CA ILE A 190 3.40 -5.44 -6.33
C ILE A 190 3.95 -6.85 -6.19
N HIS A 191 5.24 -7.02 -6.49
CA HIS A 191 5.95 -8.28 -6.34
C HIS A 191 7.46 -8.02 -6.28
N PRO A 192 8.24 -8.78 -5.47
CA PRO A 192 9.68 -8.59 -5.35
C PRO A 192 10.43 -8.65 -6.68
N TYR A 193 10.01 -9.53 -7.58
CA TYR A 193 10.64 -9.72 -8.90
C TYR A 193 10.10 -8.82 -10.01
N ALA A 194 9.05 -8.05 -9.77
CA ALA A 194 8.60 -7.02 -10.71
C ALA A 194 9.37 -5.72 -10.47
N LYS A 195 10.32 -5.41 -11.34
CA LYS A 195 11.14 -4.18 -11.23
C LYS A 195 10.28 -2.92 -11.31
N GLN A 196 9.21 -2.95 -12.10
CA GLN A 196 8.26 -1.85 -12.22
C GLN A 196 6.83 -2.34 -12.41
N ALA A 197 5.86 -1.48 -12.10
CA ALA A 197 4.45 -1.78 -12.25
C ALA A 197 3.69 -0.63 -12.93
N PHE A 198 2.65 -1.00 -13.68
CA PHE A 198 1.79 -0.09 -14.44
C PHE A 198 0.33 -0.30 -14.06
N LEU A 199 -0.38 0.81 -13.87
CA LEU A 199 -1.83 0.78 -13.67
C LEU A 199 -2.54 0.89 -15.02
N ALA A 200 -3.54 0.04 -15.23
CA ALA A 200 -4.32 -0.01 -16.45
C ALA A 200 -5.79 -0.35 -16.14
N SER A 201 -6.69 -0.05 -17.06
CA SER A 201 -8.08 -0.51 -16.95
C SER A 201 -8.17 -2.05 -17.06
N PRO A 202 -9.19 -2.69 -16.46
CA PRO A 202 -9.37 -4.14 -16.55
C PRO A 202 -9.25 -4.73 -17.96
N PRO A 203 -9.86 -4.17 -19.02
CA PRO A 203 -9.67 -4.69 -20.38
C PRO A 203 -8.23 -4.52 -20.89
N LEU A 204 -7.51 -3.44 -20.55
CA LEU A 204 -6.10 -3.31 -20.90
C LEU A 204 -5.21 -4.31 -20.16
N VAL A 205 -5.54 -4.67 -18.91
CA VAL A 205 -4.83 -5.73 -18.17
C VAL A 205 -4.94 -7.07 -18.93
N VAL A 206 -6.12 -7.41 -19.43
CA VAL A 206 -6.31 -8.62 -20.26
C VAL A 206 -5.48 -8.52 -21.55
N ALA A 207 -5.50 -7.37 -22.22
CA ALA A 207 -4.73 -7.16 -23.45
C ALA A 207 -3.22 -7.32 -23.22
N TYR A 208 -2.66 -6.77 -22.13
CA TYR A 208 -1.25 -6.93 -21.79
C TYR A 208 -0.89 -8.37 -21.36
N ALA A 209 -1.82 -9.15 -20.80
CA ALA A 209 -1.59 -10.56 -20.56
C ALA A 209 -1.41 -11.35 -21.87
N ILE A 210 -2.13 -10.98 -22.92
CA ILE A 210 -2.01 -11.56 -24.26
C ILE A 210 -0.72 -11.08 -24.93
N ALA A 211 -0.41 -9.78 -24.85
CA ALA A 211 0.83 -9.20 -25.38
C ALA A 211 2.08 -9.75 -24.71
N GLY A 212 2.06 -9.94 -23.39
CA GLY A 212 3.12 -10.56 -22.58
C GLY A 212 4.31 -9.67 -22.28
N THR A 213 4.37 -8.44 -22.78
CA THR A 213 5.44 -7.47 -22.48
C THR A 213 4.89 -6.04 -22.54
N ILE A 214 5.42 -5.17 -21.68
CA ILE A 214 5.12 -3.74 -21.70
C ILE A 214 5.76 -3.02 -22.91
N ARG A 215 6.75 -3.65 -23.55
CA ARG A 215 7.41 -3.13 -24.74
C ARG A 215 6.53 -3.20 -26.01
N PHE A 216 5.42 -3.92 -25.92
CA PHE A 216 4.46 -4.06 -27.02
C PHE A 216 3.71 -2.74 -27.29
N ASP A 217 3.61 -2.31 -28.54
CA ASP A 217 2.75 -1.19 -28.91
C ASP A 217 1.29 -1.69 -28.99
N ILE A 218 0.57 -1.51 -27.89
CA ILE A 218 -0.77 -2.05 -27.71
C ILE A 218 -1.79 -1.53 -28.73
N GLU A 219 -1.51 -0.38 -29.36
CA GLU A 219 -2.40 0.22 -30.37
C GLU A 219 -2.09 -0.23 -31.80
N ARG A 220 -0.84 -0.64 -32.09
CA ARG A 220 -0.37 -0.86 -33.46
C ARG A 220 0.13 -2.27 -33.73
N ASP A 221 0.62 -2.96 -32.71
CA ASP A 221 1.21 -4.28 -32.92
C ASP A 221 0.14 -5.37 -33.02
N VAL A 222 0.49 -6.46 -33.69
CA VAL A 222 -0.37 -7.63 -33.88
C VAL A 222 -0.30 -8.50 -32.61
N LEU A 223 -1.41 -8.60 -31.86
CA LEU A 223 -1.55 -9.42 -30.66
C LEU A 223 -1.39 -10.92 -30.93
N GLY A 224 -1.78 -11.36 -32.10
CA GLY A 224 -1.67 -12.73 -32.57
C GLY A 224 -2.32 -12.95 -33.92
N ILE A 225 -2.31 -14.18 -34.38
CA ILE A 225 -2.91 -14.58 -35.67
C ILE A 225 -4.04 -15.56 -35.34
N ASP A 226 -5.21 -15.32 -35.95
CA ASP A 226 -6.37 -16.21 -35.77
C ASP A 226 -6.19 -17.56 -36.50
N PRO A 227 -7.05 -18.54 -36.24
CA PRO A 227 -6.99 -19.85 -36.93
C PRO A 227 -7.10 -19.80 -38.46
N HIS A 228 -7.52 -18.67 -39.01
CA HIS A 228 -7.65 -18.43 -40.45
C HIS A 228 -6.46 -17.67 -41.04
N GLY A 229 -5.42 -17.39 -40.23
CA GLY A 229 -4.22 -16.67 -40.66
C GLY A 229 -4.36 -15.13 -40.64
N LYS A 230 -5.45 -14.58 -40.11
CA LYS A 230 -5.68 -13.14 -40.05
C LYS A 230 -4.97 -12.53 -38.83
N PRO A 231 -4.16 -11.46 -39.00
CA PRO A 231 -3.58 -10.74 -37.88
C PRO A 231 -4.66 -10.02 -37.07
N ILE A 232 -4.59 -10.14 -35.75
CA ILE A 232 -5.53 -9.56 -34.80
C ILE A 232 -4.82 -8.47 -33.96
N MET A 233 -5.38 -7.27 -33.99
CA MET A 233 -4.95 -6.12 -33.21
C MET A 233 -5.92 -5.86 -32.05
N LEU A 234 -5.56 -4.98 -31.11
CA LEU A 234 -6.42 -4.62 -29.98
C LEU A 234 -7.81 -4.14 -30.43
N LYS A 235 -7.89 -3.29 -31.45
CA LYS A 235 -9.15 -2.77 -32.00
C LYS A 235 -10.12 -3.85 -32.50
N ASP A 236 -9.61 -5.02 -32.91
CA ASP A 236 -10.42 -6.12 -33.42
C ASP A 236 -11.12 -6.92 -32.32
N ILE A 237 -10.66 -6.78 -31.07
CA ILE A 237 -11.20 -7.49 -29.91
C ILE A 237 -11.77 -6.54 -28.83
N TRP A 238 -11.59 -5.23 -28.98
CA TRP A 238 -12.11 -4.22 -28.05
C TRP A 238 -13.64 -4.16 -28.16
N PRO A 239 -14.40 -4.32 -27.04
CA PRO A 239 -15.85 -4.26 -27.07
C PRO A 239 -16.35 -2.83 -27.30
N SER A 240 -17.51 -2.67 -27.95
CA SER A 240 -18.17 -1.37 -28.07
C SER A 240 -18.89 -0.98 -26.78
N ASP A 241 -19.16 0.32 -26.61
CA ASP A 241 -19.92 0.82 -25.46
C ASP A 241 -21.35 0.27 -25.43
N GLU A 242 -21.98 0.15 -26.62
CA GLU A 242 -23.33 -0.40 -26.77
C GLU A 242 -23.38 -1.88 -26.33
N GLU A 243 -22.36 -2.67 -26.67
CA GLU A 243 -22.27 -4.07 -26.27
C GLU A 243 -22.09 -4.17 -24.75
N ILE A 244 -21.21 -3.34 -24.17
CA ILE A 244 -21.00 -3.28 -22.70
C ILE A 244 -22.30 -2.94 -22.00
N ASP A 245 -23.00 -1.87 -22.43
CA ASP A 245 -24.24 -1.40 -21.80
C ASP A 245 -25.38 -2.42 -21.91
N ALA A 246 -25.48 -3.11 -23.01
CA ALA A 246 -26.48 -4.17 -23.19
C ALA A 246 -26.26 -5.32 -22.18
N ILE A 247 -25.00 -5.74 -21.97
CA ILE A 247 -24.69 -6.78 -21.00
C ILE A 247 -24.87 -6.28 -19.56
N VAL A 248 -24.45 -5.06 -19.23
CA VAL A 248 -24.68 -4.47 -17.89
C VAL A 248 -26.16 -4.48 -17.56
N LYS A 249 -27.01 -4.00 -18.48
CA LYS A 249 -28.46 -3.92 -18.29
C LYS A 249 -29.13 -5.27 -18.05
N THR A 250 -28.61 -6.32 -18.67
CA THR A 250 -29.22 -7.67 -18.58
C THR A 250 -28.64 -8.53 -17.44
N SER A 251 -27.41 -8.28 -17.04
CA SER A 251 -26.67 -9.18 -16.12
C SER A 251 -26.47 -8.62 -14.72
N VAL A 252 -26.52 -7.29 -14.52
CA VAL A 252 -26.40 -6.67 -13.19
C VAL A 252 -27.80 -6.45 -12.62
N LYS A 253 -28.16 -7.22 -11.57
CA LYS A 253 -29.52 -7.27 -11.03
C LYS A 253 -29.54 -7.00 -9.52
N PRO A 254 -30.56 -6.28 -9.00
CA PRO A 254 -30.69 -6.03 -7.55
C PRO A 254 -30.72 -7.31 -6.69
N GLU A 255 -31.27 -8.41 -7.22
CA GLU A 255 -31.40 -9.70 -6.54
C GLU A 255 -30.03 -10.30 -6.17
N GLN A 256 -29.01 -10.05 -6.99
CA GLN A 256 -27.62 -10.50 -6.74
C GLN A 256 -27.06 -9.82 -5.49
N PHE A 257 -27.33 -8.53 -5.33
CA PHE A 257 -26.91 -7.77 -4.15
C PHE A 257 -27.63 -8.26 -2.89
N ARG A 258 -28.95 -8.48 -2.97
CA ARG A 258 -29.71 -9.06 -1.86
C ARG A 258 -29.17 -10.42 -1.47
N LYS A 259 -28.96 -11.31 -2.44
CA LYS A 259 -28.42 -12.65 -2.20
C LYS A 259 -27.09 -12.64 -1.45
N VAL A 260 -26.22 -11.66 -1.72
CA VAL A 260 -24.90 -11.55 -1.08
C VAL A 260 -24.97 -10.88 0.28
N TYR A 261 -25.74 -9.77 0.40
CA TYR A 261 -25.68 -8.90 1.57
C TYR A 261 -26.78 -9.13 2.61
N GLU A 262 -28.00 -9.54 2.24
CA GLU A 262 -29.06 -9.80 3.22
C GLU A 262 -28.67 -10.82 4.29
N PRO A 263 -27.98 -11.94 3.97
CA PRO A 263 -27.54 -12.88 4.99
C PRO A 263 -26.58 -12.29 6.02
N MET A 264 -25.83 -11.23 5.66
CA MET A 264 -24.90 -10.57 6.58
C MET A 264 -25.62 -9.75 7.66
N PHE A 265 -26.87 -9.34 7.39
CA PHE A 265 -27.70 -8.60 8.34
C PHE A 265 -28.71 -9.50 9.04
N ALA A 266 -28.83 -10.78 8.65
CA ALA A 266 -29.62 -11.74 9.40
C ALA A 266 -28.94 -11.93 10.76
N VAL A 267 -29.62 -11.51 11.81
CA VAL A 267 -29.18 -11.80 13.18
C VAL A 267 -29.19 -13.32 13.31
N THR A 268 -28.00 -13.91 13.36
CA THR A 268 -27.87 -15.32 13.74
C THR A 268 -28.48 -15.43 15.12
N ALA A 269 -29.54 -16.21 15.25
CA ALA A 269 -30.16 -16.49 16.55
C ALA A 269 -29.03 -16.95 17.48
N ASP A 270 -28.98 -16.34 18.66
CA ASP A 270 -28.03 -16.72 19.70
C ASP A 270 -28.22 -18.21 19.96
N ASN A 271 -27.21 -19.01 19.62
CA ASN A 271 -27.24 -20.47 19.77
C ASN A 271 -27.24 -20.89 21.25
N GLY A 272 -27.30 -19.91 22.17
CA GLY A 272 -27.19 -20.15 23.61
C GLY A 272 -25.79 -20.48 24.09
N GLU A 273 -24.80 -20.48 23.20
CA GLU A 273 -23.40 -20.59 23.59
C GLU A 273 -22.95 -19.26 24.23
N LYS A 274 -22.68 -19.30 25.54
CA LYS A 274 -22.01 -18.19 26.22
C LYS A 274 -20.58 -18.08 25.68
N LEU A 275 -20.39 -17.21 24.69
CA LEU A 275 -19.05 -16.88 24.24
C LEU A 275 -18.25 -16.32 25.40
N SER A 276 -17.02 -16.83 25.61
CA SER A 276 -16.10 -16.24 26.57
C SER A 276 -15.82 -14.78 26.17
N PRO A 277 -15.89 -13.81 27.10
CA PRO A 277 -15.51 -12.43 26.81
C PRO A 277 -13.99 -12.29 26.55
N LEU A 278 -13.22 -13.33 26.83
CA LEU A 278 -11.78 -13.36 26.62
C LEU A 278 -11.45 -14.23 25.41
N TYR A 279 -10.60 -13.69 24.54
CA TYR A 279 -10.05 -14.44 23.41
C TYR A 279 -8.99 -15.44 23.88
N ASP A 280 -9.02 -16.66 23.37
CA ASP A 280 -8.01 -17.70 23.65
C ASP A 280 -6.76 -17.46 22.78
N TRP A 281 -5.82 -16.68 23.31
CA TRP A 281 -4.58 -16.34 22.65
C TRP A 281 -3.63 -17.54 22.57
N ARG A 282 -3.20 -17.88 21.35
CA ARG A 282 -2.23 -18.95 21.09
C ARG A 282 -0.84 -18.35 20.84
N PRO A 283 0.12 -18.49 21.78
CA PRO A 283 1.45 -17.91 21.64
C PRO A 283 2.25 -18.42 20.43
N GLN A 284 1.90 -19.59 19.89
CA GLN A 284 2.55 -20.19 18.72
C GLN A 284 1.97 -19.71 17.39
N SER A 285 0.85 -18.98 17.40
CA SER A 285 0.23 -18.50 16.16
C SER A 285 1.14 -17.52 15.46
N THR A 286 1.35 -17.72 14.15
CA THR A 286 1.99 -16.75 13.25
C THR A 286 0.96 -15.91 12.49
N TYR A 287 -0.33 -16.13 12.76
CA TYR A 287 -1.43 -15.41 12.11
C TYR A 287 -2.03 -14.33 13.00
N ILE A 288 -2.27 -14.64 14.30
CA ILE A 288 -2.79 -13.69 15.30
C ILE A 288 -2.17 -13.95 16.67
N ARG A 289 -1.68 -12.90 17.31
CA ARG A 289 -1.11 -12.93 18.66
C ARG A 289 -1.69 -11.84 19.53
N ARG A 290 -1.64 -12.08 20.87
CA ARG A 290 -1.91 -11.01 21.83
C ARG A 290 -0.97 -9.83 21.55
N PRO A 291 -1.50 -8.63 21.24
CA PRO A 291 -0.67 -7.48 20.95
C PRO A 291 0.00 -6.92 22.22
N PRO A 292 1.23 -6.38 22.11
CA PRO A 292 1.98 -5.89 23.27
C PRO A 292 1.59 -4.47 23.71
N TYR A 293 0.62 -3.84 23.05
CA TYR A 293 0.32 -2.41 23.23
C TYR A 293 -0.24 -2.05 24.61
N TRP A 294 -0.84 -3.02 25.30
CA TRP A 294 -1.50 -2.80 26.58
C TRP A 294 -0.53 -2.80 27.76
N GLU A 295 0.64 -3.39 27.61
CA GLU A 295 1.59 -3.59 28.72
C GLU A 295 2.20 -2.29 29.24
N GLY A 296 2.23 -1.24 28.41
CA GLY A 296 2.67 0.10 28.78
C GLY A 296 1.54 1.12 28.97
N ALA A 297 0.27 0.70 28.91
CA ALA A 297 -0.88 1.61 28.88
C ALA A 297 -1.00 2.56 30.08
N LEU A 298 -0.41 2.21 31.22
CA LEU A 298 -0.42 3.02 32.46
C LEU A 298 0.97 3.57 32.80
N ALA A 299 1.97 3.45 31.94
CA ALA A 299 3.35 3.80 32.24
C ALA A 299 3.61 5.33 32.32
N GLY A 300 2.64 6.16 31.92
CA GLY A 300 2.77 7.63 31.96
C GLY A 300 3.60 8.23 30.83
N ALA A 301 3.95 9.51 30.97
CA ALA A 301 4.71 10.25 29.97
C ALA A 301 6.13 9.71 29.83
N ARG A 302 6.63 9.69 28.59
CA ARG A 302 7.96 9.21 28.23
C ARG A 302 8.95 10.37 28.16
N ASP A 303 10.20 10.09 28.52
CA ASP A 303 11.28 11.06 28.41
C ASP A 303 11.83 11.08 26.98
N LEU A 304 11.74 12.23 26.31
CA LEU A 304 12.21 12.43 24.93
C LEU A 304 13.66 12.92 24.92
N LYS A 305 14.53 12.25 25.69
CA LYS A 305 15.94 12.59 25.82
C LYS A 305 16.87 11.46 25.41
N GLY A 306 18.05 11.83 24.97
CA GLY A 306 19.10 10.89 24.60
C GLY A 306 18.74 10.00 23.42
N MET A 307 17.82 10.42 22.56
CA MET A 307 17.39 9.64 21.40
C MET A 307 18.51 9.51 20.38
N ARG A 308 18.66 8.29 19.83
CA ARG A 308 19.53 8.01 18.68
C ARG A 308 18.73 7.93 17.39
N PRO A 309 19.27 8.38 16.24
CA PRO A 309 18.58 8.21 14.97
C PRO A 309 18.61 6.75 14.51
N LEU A 310 17.44 6.19 14.24
CA LEU A 310 17.32 4.88 13.57
C LEU A 310 17.55 5.03 12.07
N ALA A 311 17.06 6.12 11.51
CA ALA A 311 17.18 6.42 10.09
C ALA A 311 17.18 7.93 9.83
N VAL A 312 17.95 8.35 8.82
CA VAL A 312 17.88 9.66 8.18
C VAL A 312 17.43 9.41 6.73
N LEU A 313 16.24 9.89 6.40
CA LEU A 313 15.52 9.53 5.18
C LEU A 313 15.31 10.75 4.28
N GLY A 314 15.22 10.50 2.97
CA GLY A 314 14.90 11.51 1.98
C GLY A 314 13.43 11.92 1.94
N ASP A 315 13.07 12.59 0.85
CA ASP A 315 11.70 13.01 0.57
C ASP A 315 10.86 11.87 0.01
N ASN A 316 9.53 12.01 0.07
CA ASN A 316 8.57 11.07 -0.53
C ASN A 316 8.69 9.61 0.01
N ILE A 317 9.00 9.46 1.26
CA ILE A 317 9.01 8.13 1.91
C ILE A 317 7.57 7.63 2.02
N THR A 318 7.29 6.51 1.35
CA THR A 318 5.96 5.92 1.34
C THR A 318 5.77 4.92 2.48
N THR A 319 4.52 4.60 2.79
CA THR A 319 4.20 3.54 3.76
C THR A 319 4.68 2.15 3.31
N ASP A 320 4.97 1.96 2.01
CA ASP A 320 5.61 0.74 1.50
C ASP A 320 7.11 0.67 1.86
N HIS A 321 7.80 1.80 2.03
CA HIS A 321 9.14 1.84 2.60
C HIS A 321 9.12 1.55 4.10
N LEU A 322 8.10 2.07 4.81
CA LEU A 322 7.99 1.96 6.27
C LEU A 322 7.54 0.57 6.72
N SER A 323 6.57 -0.02 6.02
CA SER A 323 5.97 -1.31 6.34
C SER A 323 5.41 -1.95 5.08
N PRO A 324 6.23 -2.68 4.31
CA PRO A 324 5.76 -3.39 3.11
C PRO A 324 4.70 -4.44 3.48
N SER A 325 3.79 -4.72 2.56
CA SER A 325 2.74 -5.74 2.72
C SER A 325 2.82 -6.86 1.69
N ASN A 326 3.85 -6.85 0.83
CA ASN A 326 4.11 -7.85 -0.19
C ASN A 326 4.64 -9.19 0.37
N ALA A 327 5.04 -10.10 -0.52
CA ALA A 327 5.55 -11.42 -0.18
C ALA A 327 6.75 -11.34 0.78
N ILE A 328 6.78 -12.27 1.74
CA ILE A 328 7.89 -12.43 2.68
C ILE A 328 8.94 -13.34 2.03
N MET A 329 10.17 -12.83 1.92
CA MET A 329 11.29 -13.57 1.36
C MET A 329 11.99 -14.39 2.44
N LEU A 330 12.52 -15.56 2.08
CA LEU A 330 13.19 -16.47 3.00
C LEU A 330 14.39 -15.80 3.71
N ASP A 331 15.15 -14.99 3.00
CA ASP A 331 16.33 -14.26 3.49
C ASP A 331 16.00 -12.96 4.24
N SER A 332 14.71 -12.65 4.41
CA SER A 332 14.26 -11.52 5.23
C SER A 332 14.21 -11.87 6.72
N ALA A 333 14.30 -10.87 7.60
CA ALA A 333 14.16 -11.07 9.04
C ALA A 333 12.84 -11.75 9.43
N ALA A 334 11.75 -11.45 8.71
CA ALA A 334 10.45 -12.10 8.91
C ALA A 334 10.45 -13.54 8.39
N GLY A 335 11.07 -13.81 7.23
CA GLY A 335 11.20 -15.16 6.69
C GLY A 335 12.00 -16.06 7.60
N GLU A 336 13.15 -15.60 8.09
CA GLU A 336 13.96 -16.34 9.09
C GLU A 336 13.17 -16.63 10.37
N TYR A 337 12.33 -15.67 10.81
CA TYR A 337 11.47 -15.86 11.96
C TYR A 337 10.39 -16.92 11.69
N LEU A 338 9.69 -16.85 10.56
CA LEU A 338 8.65 -17.82 10.19
C LEU A 338 9.21 -19.21 10.01
N ALA A 339 10.40 -19.36 9.40
CA ALA A 339 11.10 -20.64 9.29
C ALA A 339 11.43 -21.23 10.67
N LYS A 340 11.90 -20.41 11.63
CA LYS A 340 12.12 -20.84 13.04
C LYS A 340 10.82 -21.23 13.74
N MET A 341 9.68 -20.67 13.33
CA MET A 341 8.36 -21.09 13.81
C MET A 341 7.84 -22.37 13.16
N GLY A 342 8.57 -22.94 12.21
CA GLY A 342 8.26 -24.20 11.54
C GLY A 342 7.37 -24.06 10.30
N LEU A 343 7.20 -22.87 9.75
CA LEU A 343 6.49 -22.67 8.49
C LEU A 343 7.43 -22.98 7.31
N PRO A 344 6.98 -23.75 6.31
CA PRO A 344 7.68 -23.88 5.05
C PRO A 344 7.57 -22.59 4.23
N GLU A 345 8.51 -22.35 3.32
CA GLU A 345 8.59 -21.08 2.54
C GLU A 345 7.31 -20.81 1.72
N GLU A 346 6.70 -21.87 1.16
CA GLU A 346 5.45 -21.76 0.40
C GLU A 346 4.27 -21.21 1.22
N ASP A 347 4.33 -21.31 2.55
CA ASP A 347 3.29 -20.84 3.48
C ASP A 347 3.60 -19.46 4.07
N PHE A 348 4.75 -18.84 3.74
CA PHE A 348 5.09 -17.51 4.25
C PHE A 348 4.11 -16.43 3.78
N ASN A 349 3.53 -16.60 2.61
CA ASN A 349 2.59 -15.63 2.03
C ASN A 349 3.15 -14.21 2.01
N SER A 350 2.49 -13.27 2.70
CA SER A 350 2.84 -11.86 2.69
C SER A 350 2.80 -11.25 4.09
N TYR A 351 3.47 -10.11 4.26
CA TYR A 351 3.37 -9.32 5.49
C TYR A 351 1.91 -8.94 5.81
N ALA A 352 1.08 -8.68 4.79
CA ALA A 352 -0.34 -8.39 4.99
C ALA A 352 -1.11 -9.57 5.60
N THR A 353 -0.73 -10.81 5.29
CA THR A 353 -1.33 -12.03 5.86
C THR A 353 -1.00 -12.17 7.35
N HIS A 354 0.23 -11.82 7.74
CA HIS A 354 0.74 -11.96 9.11
C HIS A 354 0.64 -10.69 9.96
N ARG A 355 -0.13 -9.68 9.53
CA ARG A 355 -0.28 -8.42 10.27
C ARG A 355 -0.89 -8.56 11.67
N GLY A 356 -1.55 -9.67 11.98
CA GLY A 356 -2.04 -10.02 13.31
C GLY A 356 -1.00 -10.67 14.22
N ASP A 357 0.14 -11.11 13.67
CA ASP A 357 1.31 -11.51 14.42
C ASP A 357 2.30 -10.33 14.51
N HIS A 358 2.32 -9.65 15.64
CA HIS A 358 3.18 -8.49 15.82
C HIS A 358 4.68 -8.82 15.70
N LEU A 359 5.09 -10.06 15.93
CA LEU A 359 6.49 -10.47 15.80
C LEU A 359 6.93 -10.54 14.33
N THR A 360 6.03 -10.97 13.43
CA THR A 360 6.28 -10.87 11.98
C THR A 360 6.15 -9.44 11.51
N ALA A 361 5.10 -8.74 11.90
CA ALA A 361 4.79 -7.40 11.41
C ALA A 361 5.82 -6.34 11.83
N GLN A 362 6.40 -6.43 13.03
CA GLN A 362 7.48 -5.50 13.44
C GLN A 362 8.78 -5.73 12.65
N ARG A 363 9.02 -6.95 12.14
CA ARG A 363 10.16 -7.26 11.25
C ARG A 363 9.97 -6.71 9.85
N ALA A 364 8.74 -6.27 9.49
CA ALA A 364 8.47 -5.50 8.29
C ALA A 364 8.93 -4.04 8.39
N THR A 365 9.24 -3.54 9.60
CA THR A 365 9.63 -2.14 9.80
C THR A 365 10.90 -1.83 9.01
N PHE A 366 10.74 -0.94 8.00
CA PHE A 366 11.78 -0.58 7.03
C PHE A 366 12.39 -1.79 6.26
N ALA A 367 11.66 -2.89 6.13
CA ALA A 367 12.15 -4.09 5.44
C ALA A 367 12.20 -3.98 3.90
N ASN A 368 11.73 -2.87 3.34
CA ASN A 368 11.76 -2.67 1.88
C ASN A 368 13.20 -2.55 1.37
N PRO A 369 13.63 -3.41 0.42
CA PRO A 369 14.99 -3.36 -0.13
C PRO A 369 15.27 -2.11 -0.97
N LYS A 370 14.25 -1.31 -1.30
CA LYS A 370 14.40 -0.02 -2.00
C LYS A 370 14.63 1.15 -1.05
N LEU A 371 14.61 0.93 0.26
CA LEU A 371 14.87 1.97 1.24
C LEU A 371 16.26 2.58 1.04
N ILE A 372 16.34 3.89 1.19
CA ILE A 372 17.61 4.64 1.23
C ILE A 372 17.69 5.31 2.60
N ASN A 373 18.59 4.81 3.45
CA ASN A 373 18.92 5.42 4.73
C ASN A 373 20.24 6.18 4.58
N GLU A 374 20.17 7.52 4.60
CA GLU A 374 21.32 8.41 4.34
C GLU A 374 22.46 8.24 5.35
N MET A 375 22.22 7.60 6.51
CA MET A 375 23.25 7.23 7.50
C MET A 375 24.15 6.08 7.04
N VAL A 376 23.73 5.30 6.03
CA VAL A 376 24.43 4.08 5.60
C VAL A 376 25.27 4.38 4.37
N LEU A 377 26.57 4.45 4.56
CA LEU A 377 27.52 4.72 3.50
C LEU A 377 28.37 3.49 3.19
N GLU A 378 28.57 3.22 1.90
CA GLU A 378 29.51 2.25 1.38
C GLU A 378 30.43 2.95 0.37
N ASN A 379 31.73 2.96 0.62
CA ASN A 379 32.72 3.69 -0.19
C ASN A 379 32.37 5.18 -0.41
N GLY A 380 31.82 5.84 0.63
CA GLY A 380 31.44 7.24 0.60
C GLY A 380 30.13 7.56 -0.16
N LYS A 381 29.41 6.54 -0.62
CA LYS A 381 28.09 6.67 -1.26
C LYS A 381 27.00 6.03 -0.42
N VAL A 382 25.83 6.62 -0.46
CA VAL A 382 24.66 6.06 0.24
C VAL A 382 24.29 4.71 -0.37
N LYS A 383 24.15 3.69 0.48
CA LYS A 383 23.79 2.33 0.08
C LYS A 383 22.28 2.13 0.18
N GLN A 384 21.66 1.64 -0.88
CA GLN A 384 20.27 1.22 -0.88
C GLN A 384 20.10 -0.14 -0.19
N GLY A 385 19.01 -0.32 0.55
CA GLY A 385 18.63 -1.57 1.21
C GLY A 385 17.95 -1.33 2.54
N SER A 386 17.42 -2.40 3.13
CA SER A 386 16.89 -2.41 4.50
C SER A 386 18.05 -2.43 5.51
N LEU A 387 18.79 -1.33 5.61
CA LEU A 387 20.01 -1.20 6.39
C LEU A 387 19.92 -0.04 7.38
N ALA A 388 20.62 -0.20 8.51
CA ALA A 388 20.82 0.87 9.49
C ALA A 388 22.24 0.83 10.04
N ARG A 389 22.66 1.94 10.67
CA ARG A 389 23.93 2.05 11.37
C ARG A 389 23.68 2.17 12.87
N ILE A 390 24.24 1.23 13.63
CA ILE A 390 24.15 1.22 15.09
C ILE A 390 25.15 2.21 15.67
N GLU A 391 24.69 3.17 16.44
CA GLU A 391 25.51 4.14 17.13
C GLU A 391 25.63 3.80 18.64
N PRO A 392 26.76 4.10 19.30
CA PRO A 392 27.92 4.88 18.80
C PRO A 392 28.98 4.06 18.05
N GLU A 393 28.79 2.75 17.84
CA GLU A 393 29.80 1.85 17.26
C GLU A 393 30.01 2.09 15.77
N GLY A 394 29.06 2.73 15.07
CA GLY A 394 29.11 2.94 13.63
C GLY A 394 28.93 1.66 12.81
N LYS A 395 28.43 0.58 13.40
CA LYS A 395 28.25 -0.73 12.76
C LYS A 395 27.05 -0.73 11.83
N VAL A 396 27.23 -0.98 10.56
CA VAL A 396 26.16 -1.18 9.59
C VAL A 396 25.65 -2.61 9.64
N THR A 397 24.32 -2.78 9.76
CA THR A 397 23.63 -4.06 9.80
C THR A 397 22.32 -4.00 9.01
N ARG A 398 21.64 -5.14 8.89
CA ARG A 398 20.23 -5.11 8.48
C ARG A 398 19.41 -4.27 9.49
N MET A 399 18.38 -3.62 9.01
CA MET A 399 17.53 -2.74 9.82
C MET A 399 16.97 -3.45 11.06
N TRP A 400 16.50 -4.70 10.90
CA TRP A 400 15.95 -5.46 12.01
C TRP A 400 16.97 -5.73 13.13
N GLU A 401 18.20 -6.08 12.79
CA GLU A 401 19.26 -6.32 13.76
C GLU A 401 19.62 -5.05 14.54
N ALA A 402 19.59 -3.89 13.87
CA ALA A 402 19.76 -2.62 14.55
C ALA A 402 18.60 -2.34 15.53
N ILE A 403 17.36 -2.59 15.10
CA ILE A 403 16.17 -2.45 15.95
C ILE A 403 16.29 -3.37 17.19
N GLU A 404 16.61 -4.67 17.01
CA GLU A 404 16.81 -5.60 18.13
C GLU A 404 17.87 -5.10 19.12
N THR A 405 19.01 -4.64 18.59
CA THR A 405 20.11 -4.10 19.41
C THR A 405 19.65 -2.90 20.24
N TYR A 406 18.92 -1.96 19.65
CA TYR A 406 18.41 -0.80 20.37
C TYR A 406 17.29 -1.15 21.36
N MET A 407 16.42 -2.12 21.03
CA MET A 407 15.41 -2.63 21.96
C MET A 407 16.06 -3.27 23.21
N GLU A 408 17.09 -4.10 23.03
CA GLU A 408 17.86 -4.72 24.14
C GLU A 408 18.51 -3.66 25.03
N ARG A 409 19.02 -2.58 24.44
CA ARG A 409 19.61 -1.44 25.16
C ARG A 409 18.56 -0.52 25.80
N LYS A 410 17.27 -0.70 25.50
CA LYS A 410 16.19 0.24 25.85
C LYS A 410 16.51 1.67 25.41
N GLN A 411 17.17 1.81 24.26
CA GLN A 411 17.60 3.08 23.69
C GLN A 411 16.41 3.76 23.01
N PRO A 412 15.99 4.96 23.43
CA PRO A 412 14.97 5.73 22.71
C PRO A 412 15.50 6.18 21.36
N LEU A 413 14.63 6.16 20.35
CA LEU A 413 14.99 6.42 18.96
C LEU A 413 14.21 7.60 18.38
N ILE A 414 14.80 8.22 17.35
CA ILE A 414 14.17 9.23 16.49
C ILE A 414 14.37 8.85 15.03
N ILE A 415 13.47 9.28 14.18
CA ILE A 415 13.63 9.25 12.72
C ILE A 415 13.71 10.69 12.24
N VAL A 416 14.64 10.99 11.35
CA VAL A 416 14.70 12.26 10.62
C VAL A 416 14.34 12.00 9.16
N ALA A 417 13.46 12.82 8.59
CA ALA A 417 12.97 12.61 7.22
C ALA A 417 12.79 13.93 6.46
N GLY A 418 12.67 13.85 5.15
CA GLY A 418 12.37 14.96 4.27
C GLY A 418 10.87 15.27 4.17
N ALA A 419 10.49 15.85 3.04
CA ALA A 419 9.11 16.21 2.74
C ALA A 419 8.24 14.99 2.44
N ASP A 420 6.93 15.16 2.68
CA ASP A 420 5.90 14.16 2.34
C ASP A 420 6.13 12.76 2.95
N TYR A 421 6.53 12.72 4.21
CA TYR A 421 6.76 11.47 4.93
C TYR A 421 5.45 10.69 5.17
N GLY A 422 5.42 9.43 4.76
CA GLY A 422 4.30 8.52 4.97
C GLY A 422 3.25 8.49 3.86
N GLN A 423 3.61 8.92 2.65
CA GLN A 423 2.72 8.84 1.48
C GLN A 423 2.27 7.42 1.16
N GLY A 424 1.22 7.30 0.36
CA GLY A 424 0.74 6.04 -0.21
C GLY A 424 -0.45 5.46 0.53
N SER A 425 -0.47 4.14 0.77
CA SER A 425 -1.57 3.46 1.43
C SER A 425 -1.64 3.80 2.91
N SER A 426 -2.86 4.02 3.43
CA SER A 426 -3.09 4.11 4.88
C SER A 426 -2.72 2.80 5.57
N ARG A 427 -1.63 2.80 6.32
CA ARG A 427 -1.18 1.64 7.09
C ARG A 427 -0.81 2.06 8.51
N ASP A 428 -1.56 1.60 9.47
CA ASP A 428 -1.25 1.81 10.87
C ASP A 428 0.04 1.08 11.29
N TRP A 429 0.39 -0.05 10.66
CA TRP A 429 1.66 -0.74 10.90
C TRP A 429 2.90 0.09 10.55
N ALA A 430 2.80 1.06 9.63
CA ALA A 430 3.88 2.00 9.38
C ALA A 430 4.20 2.89 10.60
N ALA A 431 3.22 3.12 11.48
CA ALA A 431 3.38 3.81 12.76
C ALA A 431 3.60 2.82 13.94
N LYS A 432 2.88 1.68 13.95
CA LYS A 432 3.06 0.64 14.97
C LYS A 432 4.47 0.05 14.98
N GLY A 433 5.02 -0.25 13.81
CA GLY A 433 6.33 -0.85 13.67
C GLY A 433 7.43 0.04 14.24
N VAL A 434 7.44 1.32 13.89
CA VAL A 434 8.41 2.29 14.43
C VAL A 434 8.22 2.49 15.94
N ARG A 435 6.97 2.49 16.41
CA ARG A 435 6.68 2.57 17.85
C ARG A 435 7.24 1.36 18.60
N LEU A 436 7.04 0.15 18.10
CA LEU A 436 7.56 -1.08 18.70
C LEU A 436 9.10 -1.15 18.63
N ALA A 437 9.72 -0.51 17.65
CA ALA A 437 11.17 -0.38 17.56
C ALA A 437 11.77 0.59 18.59
N GLY A 438 10.96 1.35 19.33
CA GLY A 438 11.42 2.33 20.32
C GLY A 438 11.53 3.75 19.78
N VAL A 439 10.94 4.05 18.63
CA VAL A 439 10.89 5.42 18.09
C VAL A 439 9.89 6.23 18.90
N GLU A 440 10.35 7.34 19.48
CA GLU A 440 9.57 8.25 20.29
C GLU A 440 9.10 9.48 19.52
N ALA A 441 9.91 9.94 18.56
CA ALA A 441 9.59 11.10 17.74
C ALA A 441 10.05 10.91 16.28
N ILE A 442 9.39 11.62 15.38
CA ILE A 442 9.82 11.73 13.98
C ILE A 442 9.91 13.22 13.64
N ALA A 443 11.09 13.66 13.19
CA ALA A 443 11.34 15.01 12.72
C ALA A 443 11.35 15.02 11.19
N ALA A 444 10.40 15.65 10.54
CA ALA A 444 10.27 15.68 9.09
C ALA A 444 10.02 17.11 8.55
N GLU A 445 10.28 17.32 7.27
CA GLU A 445 9.93 18.57 6.60
C GLU A 445 8.42 18.69 6.34
N GLY A 446 7.72 17.57 6.30
CA GLY A 446 6.27 17.48 6.16
C GLY A 446 5.77 16.05 6.24
N PHE A 447 4.51 15.89 6.60
CA PHE A 447 3.87 14.59 6.78
C PHE A 447 2.67 14.43 5.85
N GLU A 448 2.49 13.22 5.34
CA GLU A 448 1.20 12.84 4.79
C GLU A 448 0.16 12.80 5.93
N ARG A 449 -1.01 13.37 5.67
CA ARG A 449 -2.05 13.64 6.67
C ARG A 449 -2.47 12.39 7.47
N ILE A 450 -2.75 11.29 6.78
CA ILE A 450 -3.25 10.07 7.43
C ILE A 450 -2.13 9.41 8.27
N HIS A 451 -0.90 9.40 7.73
CA HIS A 451 0.23 8.82 8.44
C HIS A 451 0.57 9.62 9.70
N ARG A 452 0.52 10.97 9.65
CA ARG A 452 0.66 11.82 10.82
C ARG A 452 -0.34 11.43 11.92
N THR A 453 -1.61 11.26 11.54
CA THR A 453 -2.66 10.84 12.49
C THR A 453 -2.38 9.44 13.06
N ASN A 454 -1.88 8.51 12.25
CA ASN A 454 -1.50 7.19 12.72
C ASN A 454 -0.32 7.25 13.72
N LEU A 455 0.67 8.12 13.50
CA LEU A 455 1.77 8.32 14.46
C LEU A 455 1.25 8.78 15.81
N VAL A 456 0.37 9.79 15.83
CA VAL A 456 -0.29 10.28 17.05
C VAL A 456 -1.07 9.14 17.73
N GLY A 457 -1.85 8.39 16.96
CA GLY A 457 -2.63 7.24 17.44
C GLY A 457 -1.79 6.12 18.04
N MET A 458 -0.51 6.01 17.65
CA MET A 458 0.46 5.06 18.22
C MET A 458 1.37 5.69 19.31
N GLY A 459 1.15 6.96 19.66
CA GLY A 459 1.92 7.66 20.67
C GLY A 459 3.35 8.01 20.22
N VAL A 460 3.57 8.25 18.93
CA VAL A 460 4.82 8.78 18.37
C VAL A 460 4.64 10.27 18.09
N LEU A 461 5.58 11.12 18.54
CA LEU A 461 5.50 12.56 18.40
C LEU A 461 5.92 13.02 16.98
N PRO A 462 5.03 13.57 16.16
CA PRO A 462 5.42 14.16 14.88
C PRO A 462 5.90 15.61 15.10
N LEU A 463 7.10 15.90 14.62
CA LEU A 463 7.75 17.21 14.67
C LEU A 463 8.03 17.69 13.25
N GLU A 464 7.62 18.90 12.92
CA GLU A 464 7.84 19.48 11.60
C GLU A 464 8.88 20.58 11.65
N PHE A 465 9.86 20.53 10.76
CA PHE A 465 10.86 21.56 10.60
C PHE A 465 10.23 22.88 10.16
N LYS A 466 10.77 24.01 10.61
CA LYS A 466 10.38 25.31 10.11
C LYS A 466 10.91 25.51 8.68
N ALA A 467 10.24 26.36 7.91
CA ALA A 467 10.62 26.63 6.53
C ALA A 467 12.11 26.98 6.39
N GLY A 468 12.79 26.34 5.44
CA GLY A 468 14.21 26.54 5.17
C GLY A 468 15.18 25.80 6.10
N VAL A 469 14.65 24.99 7.02
CA VAL A 469 15.46 24.12 7.90
C VAL A 469 15.14 22.66 7.56
N ASP A 470 16.15 21.89 7.29
CA ASP A 470 16.04 20.47 6.96
C ASP A 470 17.29 19.69 7.39
N ARG A 471 17.27 18.35 7.18
CA ARG A 471 18.41 17.48 7.50
C ARG A 471 19.70 17.86 6.79
N LYS A 472 19.63 18.44 5.58
CA LYS A 472 20.79 18.84 4.77
C LYS A 472 21.37 20.16 5.26
N THR A 473 20.51 21.17 5.50
CA THR A 473 20.93 22.46 6.05
C THR A 473 21.55 22.31 7.44
N LEU A 474 21.04 21.33 8.22
CA LEU A 474 21.59 20.98 9.52
C LEU A 474 22.80 20.01 9.42
N GLN A 475 23.13 19.52 8.23
CA GLN A 475 24.25 18.58 8.00
C GLN A 475 24.20 17.35 8.93
N LEU A 476 23.02 16.74 9.05
CA LEU A 476 22.83 15.55 9.90
C LEU A 476 23.44 14.32 9.24
N ASP A 477 24.30 13.61 9.96
CA ASP A 477 24.99 12.42 9.47
C ASP A 477 24.60 11.14 10.21
N GLY A 478 23.72 11.25 11.21
CA GLY A 478 23.20 10.13 12.00
C GLY A 478 24.04 9.76 13.21
N THR A 479 25.07 10.54 13.56
CA THR A 479 25.89 10.32 14.78
C THR A 479 25.37 11.09 15.98
N GLU A 480 24.39 11.97 15.78
CA GLU A 480 23.87 12.91 16.74
C GLU A 480 23.05 12.22 17.86
N ILE A 481 22.90 12.93 18.96
CA ILE A 481 21.93 12.64 20.02
C ILE A 481 20.88 13.74 20.03
N TYR A 482 19.62 13.35 20.25
CA TYR A 482 18.48 14.25 20.17
C TYR A 482 17.71 14.30 21.47
N ASP A 483 17.38 15.51 21.93
CA ASP A 483 16.43 15.77 23.02
C ASP A 483 15.29 16.65 22.49
N VAL A 484 14.07 16.42 22.95
CA VAL A 484 12.95 17.32 22.71
C VAL A 484 12.57 18.04 23.99
N LEU A 485 12.60 19.36 23.95
CA LEU A 485 12.29 20.22 25.09
C LEU A 485 10.99 21.00 24.83
N GLY A 486 10.24 21.22 25.89
CA GLY A 486 8.96 21.90 25.86
C GLY A 486 7.79 20.95 26.13
N LYS A 487 6.63 21.54 26.43
CA LYS A 487 5.40 20.77 26.67
C LYS A 487 4.60 20.66 25.36
N PRO A 488 4.28 19.46 24.89
CA PRO A 488 3.39 19.28 23.75
C PRO A 488 2.02 19.92 24.02
N THR A 489 1.66 20.88 23.20
CA THR A 489 0.31 21.48 23.11
C THR A 489 -0.02 21.67 21.65
N PRO A 490 -1.28 21.91 21.28
CA PRO A 490 -1.65 22.01 19.87
C PRO A 490 -0.80 23.02 19.10
N LEU A 491 -0.10 22.52 18.07
CA LEU A 491 0.77 23.31 17.17
C LEU A 491 1.88 24.09 17.89
N ALA A 492 2.25 23.72 19.11
CA ALA A 492 3.30 24.40 19.86
C ALA A 492 4.65 24.37 19.12
N THR A 493 5.45 25.39 19.39
CA THR A 493 6.87 25.33 19.03
C THR A 493 7.64 24.62 20.15
N LEU A 494 8.20 23.46 19.83
CA LEU A 494 9.11 22.70 20.71
C LEU A 494 10.54 22.91 20.25
N SER A 495 11.50 22.66 21.15
CA SER A 495 12.92 22.75 20.80
C SER A 495 13.50 21.36 20.62
N LEU A 496 14.02 21.05 19.42
CA LEU A 496 14.83 19.87 19.16
C LEU A 496 16.29 20.22 19.40
N VAL A 497 16.84 19.70 20.48
CA VAL A 497 18.26 19.88 20.81
C VAL A 497 19.06 18.76 20.17
N ILE A 498 19.98 19.11 19.30
CA ILE A 498 20.84 18.20 18.55
C ILE A 498 22.26 18.30 19.12
N THR A 499 22.75 17.22 19.69
CA THR A 499 24.14 17.17 20.20
C THR A 499 24.99 16.37 19.23
N ARG A 500 25.94 17.02 18.59
CA ARG A 500 26.87 16.39 17.65
C ARG A 500 27.95 15.58 18.35
N LYS A 501 28.63 14.72 17.61
CA LYS A 501 29.73 13.89 18.12
C LYS A 501 30.89 14.70 18.73
N ASN A 502 31.13 15.92 18.23
CA ASN A 502 32.16 16.83 18.75
C ASN A 502 31.69 17.59 20.02
N GLY A 503 30.48 17.37 20.51
CA GLY A 503 29.88 18.04 21.66
C GLY A 503 29.17 19.35 21.34
N GLU A 504 29.16 19.80 20.09
CA GLU A 504 28.39 20.96 19.65
C GLU A 504 26.90 20.73 19.87
N ARG A 505 26.20 21.71 20.39
CA ARG A 505 24.76 21.68 20.62
C ARG A 505 24.06 22.71 19.74
N LEU A 506 23.08 22.24 18.98
CA LEU A 506 22.20 23.07 18.18
C LEU A 506 20.78 22.98 18.76
N GLU A 507 20.11 24.10 18.85
CA GLU A 507 18.73 24.17 19.29
C GLU A 507 17.85 24.59 18.09
N VAL A 508 16.98 23.69 17.65
CA VAL A 508 16.18 23.84 16.43
C VAL A 508 14.70 23.94 16.81
N PRO A 509 14.03 25.07 16.50
CA PRO A 509 12.60 25.20 16.75
C PRO A 509 11.80 24.32 15.78
N MET A 510 10.93 23.46 16.33
CA MET A 510 10.08 22.53 15.60
C MET A 510 8.60 22.86 15.82
N THR A 511 7.75 22.64 14.85
CA THR A 511 6.30 22.63 15.05
C THR A 511 5.87 21.28 15.57
N CYS A 512 5.23 21.23 16.72
CA CYS A 512 4.56 20.04 17.24
C CYS A 512 3.31 19.78 16.40
N ARG A 513 3.25 18.66 15.69
CA ARG A 513 2.14 18.31 14.81
C ARG A 513 1.09 17.44 15.53
N LEU A 514 0.85 17.77 16.80
CA LEU A 514 -0.42 17.50 17.48
C LEU A 514 -1.32 18.70 17.21
N ASP A 515 -2.30 18.55 16.34
CA ASP A 515 -3.02 19.70 15.77
C ASP A 515 -4.22 20.11 16.64
N THR A 516 -4.68 19.21 17.55
CA THR A 516 -5.82 19.44 18.44
C THR A 516 -5.52 19.04 19.89
N ALA A 517 -6.33 19.53 20.84
CA ALA A 517 -6.24 19.13 22.25
C ALA A 517 -6.54 17.62 22.43
N GLU A 518 -7.40 17.04 21.60
CA GLU A 518 -7.70 15.61 21.62
C GLU A 518 -6.47 14.80 21.22
N GLU A 519 -5.75 15.22 20.17
CA GLU A 519 -4.51 14.57 19.76
C GLU A 519 -3.41 14.63 20.84
N VAL A 520 -3.33 15.74 21.57
CA VAL A 520 -2.43 15.85 22.74
C VAL A 520 -2.80 14.84 23.80
N SER A 521 -4.10 14.72 24.12
CA SER A 521 -4.61 13.76 25.10
C SER A 521 -4.31 12.30 24.69
N ILE A 522 -4.50 11.96 23.42
CA ILE A 522 -4.18 10.64 22.86
C ILE A 522 -2.67 10.36 22.99
N TYR A 523 -1.84 11.33 22.60
CA TYR A 523 -0.39 11.20 22.69
C TYR A 523 0.10 11.03 24.14
N GLU A 524 -0.38 11.85 25.07
CA GLU A 524 -0.03 11.78 26.50
C GLU A 524 -0.46 10.43 27.13
N ALA A 525 -1.59 9.86 26.70
CA ALA A 525 -2.02 8.52 27.10
C ALA A 525 -1.11 7.40 26.57
N GLY A 526 -0.29 7.67 25.55
CA GLY A 526 0.58 6.70 24.90
C GLY A 526 -0.02 6.10 23.61
N GLY A 527 -1.17 6.59 23.17
CA GLY A 527 -1.86 6.19 21.95
C GLY A 527 -3.38 6.05 22.14
N VAL A 528 -4.09 5.84 21.02
CA VAL A 528 -5.56 5.80 21.01
C VAL A 528 -6.13 4.61 21.81
N LEU A 529 -5.49 3.45 21.77
CA LEU A 529 -5.95 2.27 22.53
C LEU A 529 -5.73 2.46 24.03
N GLN A 530 -4.62 3.05 24.42
CA GLN A 530 -4.31 3.38 25.81
C GLN A 530 -5.29 4.43 26.35
N ARG A 531 -5.58 5.46 25.57
CA ARG A 531 -6.59 6.47 25.92
C ARG A 531 -7.96 5.84 26.13
N PHE A 532 -8.39 5.00 25.18
CA PHE A 532 -9.66 4.27 25.29
C PHE A 532 -9.74 3.42 26.58
N ALA A 533 -8.65 2.69 26.90
CA ALA A 533 -8.60 1.89 28.12
C ALA A 533 -8.69 2.74 29.39
N GLN A 534 -8.02 3.89 29.44
CA GLN A 534 -8.09 4.84 30.56
C GLN A 534 -9.52 5.37 30.73
N ASP A 535 -10.15 5.85 29.66
CA ASP A 535 -11.52 6.37 29.67
C ASP A 535 -12.52 5.30 30.15
N PHE A 536 -12.34 4.05 29.71
CA PHE A 536 -13.17 2.93 30.15
C PHE A 536 -13.02 2.63 31.64
N LEU A 537 -11.79 2.61 32.15
CA LEU A 537 -11.52 2.37 33.56
C LEU A 537 -12.05 3.51 34.44
N GLU A 538 -11.89 4.76 34.01
CA GLU A 538 -12.43 5.94 34.72
C GLU A 538 -13.97 5.92 34.77
N SER A 539 -14.62 5.59 33.66
CA SER A 539 -16.09 5.50 33.60
C SER A 539 -16.64 4.37 34.48
N THR A 540 -15.90 3.26 34.57
CA THR A 540 -16.32 2.10 35.39
C THR A 540 -16.07 2.34 36.88
N ALA A 541 -15.04 3.12 37.24
CA ALA A 541 -14.77 3.50 38.63
C ALA A 541 -15.76 4.57 39.16
N ALA A 542 -16.38 5.34 38.29
CA ALA A 542 -17.39 6.36 38.63
C ALA A 542 -18.83 5.81 38.72
N ALA A 543 -19.08 4.58 38.27
CA ALA A 543 -20.36 3.87 38.38
C ALA A 543 -20.41 2.92 39.55
#